data_90bd0da899cd16c602047e62b94c5473
#
_entry.id   90bd0da899cd16c602047e62b94c5473
#
_cell.length_a   1.000
_cell.length_b   1.000
_cell.length_c   1.000
_cell.angle_alpha   90.00
_cell.angle_beta   90.00
_cell.angle_gamma   90.00
#
_symmetry.space_group_name_H-M   'P 1'
#
loop_
_entity.id
_entity.type
_entity.pdbx_description
1 polymer ?
#
loop_
_entity_poly.entity_id
_entity_poly.type
_entity_poly.pdbx_seq_one_letter_code
_entity_poly.pdbx_strand_id
1 'polypeptide(L)'
;MTWCLVGSEMCIRDRVWRIENADADGIDLGMVCLGWALSQYSFDAYRPGDGSETSRLVFPSSLTEVERSRITGLATGTALCRDLINAPANHMTPAGIEAAARDLAGRFDAAVEVTRGAALEEHFPAINTVGRAAEVGPRLIDMRWGDSGPSVTLIGKGISFDSGGLDLKPSKAMEIMKKDMGGAATVLGIAAALMTASMPVRLRVLVPTAENAVSAKSM
;
A
#
# COMPACT_ATOMS: atom_id res chain seq x y z
N MET A 1 -20.72 5.21 29.98
CA MET A 1 -21.58 5.01 28.81
C MET A 1 -21.16 3.71 28.16
N THR A 2 -22.03 2.72 28.21
CA THR A 2 -21.73 1.36 27.74
C THR A 2 -22.05 1.32 26.26
N TRP A 3 -21.05 1.17 25.43
CA TRP A 3 -21.21 0.93 24.00
C TRP A 3 -21.72 -0.50 23.82
N CYS A 4 -22.98 -0.68 23.53
CA CYS A 4 -23.55 -1.98 23.26
C CYS A 4 -23.39 -2.30 21.76
N LEU A 5 -22.31 -3.02 21.42
CA LEU A 5 -22.29 -3.82 20.20
C LEU A 5 -23.20 -5.03 20.47
N VAL A 6 -24.45 -4.97 20.02
CA VAL A 6 -25.40 -6.05 20.22
C VAL A 6 -25.06 -7.21 19.28
N GLY A 7 -24.49 -8.28 19.80
CA GLY A 7 -24.26 -9.53 19.11
C GLY A 7 -23.48 -10.49 20.00
N SER A 8 -23.91 -11.74 20.10
CA SER A 8 -23.19 -12.78 20.82
C SER A 8 -21.82 -13.04 20.18
N GLU A 9 -20.79 -13.17 21.00
CA GLU A 9 -19.37 -13.16 20.64
C GLU A 9 -18.88 -14.22 19.61
N MET A 10 -19.72 -15.14 19.16
CA MET A 10 -19.28 -16.30 18.38
C MET A 10 -19.66 -16.29 16.89
N CYS A 11 -20.33 -15.27 16.36
CA CYS A 11 -20.80 -15.21 14.96
C CYS A 11 -20.69 -13.82 14.34
N ILE A 12 -19.63 -13.06 14.61
CA ILE A 12 -19.56 -11.63 14.24
C ILE A 12 -19.04 -11.38 12.81
N ARG A 13 -18.41 -12.35 12.16
CA ARG A 13 -17.68 -12.14 10.89
C ARG A 13 -18.53 -12.00 9.63
N ASP A 14 -19.77 -12.48 9.65
CA ASP A 14 -20.65 -12.55 8.47
C ASP A 14 -21.87 -11.64 8.52
N ARG A 15 -21.84 -10.56 9.34
CA ARG A 15 -22.98 -9.68 9.58
C ARG A 15 -22.80 -8.27 9.03
N VAL A 16 -23.96 -7.68 8.66
CA VAL A 16 -24.05 -6.26 8.32
C VAL A 16 -24.24 -5.46 9.61
N TRP A 17 -23.31 -4.56 9.88
CA TRP A 17 -23.30 -3.71 11.06
C TRP A 17 -23.87 -2.33 10.72
N ARG A 18 -24.53 -1.72 11.69
CA ARG A 18 -24.99 -0.34 11.64
C ARG A 18 -24.58 0.36 12.92
N ILE A 19 -24.22 1.64 12.80
CA ILE A 19 -23.97 2.48 13.96
C ILE A 19 -25.30 3.10 14.34
N GLU A 20 -25.80 2.73 15.53
CA GLU A 20 -26.99 3.31 16.15
C GLU A 20 -26.56 4.41 17.15
N ASN A 21 -27.46 5.39 17.42
CA ASN A 21 -27.17 6.55 18.28
C ASN A 21 -26.04 7.44 17.78
N ALA A 22 -26.00 7.67 16.49
CA ALA A 22 -25.04 8.56 15.83
C ALA A 22 -25.13 10.04 16.29
N ASP A 23 -26.15 10.41 17.04
CA ASP A 23 -26.40 11.76 17.56
C ASP A 23 -25.70 12.04 18.89
N ALA A 24 -24.80 11.16 19.33
CA ALA A 24 -23.99 11.41 20.52
C ALA A 24 -23.03 12.57 20.25
N ASP A 25 -23.26 13.70 20.90
CA ASP A 25 -22.46 14.92 20.80
C ASP A 25 -20.95 14.60 20.90
N GLY A 26 -20.17 15.02 19.92
CA GLY A 26 -18.73 14.95 19.92
C GLY A 26 -18.12 13.68 19.32
N ILE A 27 -18.87 12.79 18.66
CA ILE A 27 -18.33 11.61 17.98
C ILE A 27 -18.14 11.90 16.48
N ASP A 28 -16.88 11.74 16.03
CA ASP A 28 -16.56 11.75 14.61
C ASP A 28 -16.90 10.39 13.98
N LEU A 29 -18.07 10.30 13.35
CA LEU A 29 -18.53 9.08 12.67
C LEU A 29 -17.63 8.63 11.54
N GLY A 30 -16.97 9.57 10.87
CA GLY A 30 -15.99 9.26 9.83
C GLY A 30 -14.81 8.50 10.41
N MET A 31 -14.28 8.93 11.55
CA MET A 31 -13.19 8.24 12.24
C MET A 31 -13.61 6.88 12.79
N VAL A 32 -14.85 6.74 13.26
CA VAL A 32 -15.39 5.43 13.69
C VAL A 32 -15.46 4.46 12.52
N CYS A 33 -16.00 4.90 11.37
CA CYS A 33 -16.07 4.08 10.16
C CYS A 33 -14.68 3.70 9.65
N LEU A 34 -13.73 4.64 9.65
CA LEU A 34 -12.35 4.37 9.26
C LEU A 34 -11.70 3.36 10.20
N GLY A 35 -11.81 3.55 11.51
CA GLY A 35 -11.25 2.63 12.50
C GLY A 35 -11.81 1.22 12.34
N TRP A 36 -13.14 1.11 12.11
CA TRP A 36 -13.78 -0.17 11.83
C TRP A 36 -13.21 -0.82 10.56
N ALA A 37 -13.13 -0.07 9.45
CA ALA A 37 -12.60 -0.58 8.18
C ALA A 37 -11.13 -1.05 8.31
N LEU A 38 -10.31 -0.31 9.05
CA LEU A 38 -8.91 -0.68 9.30
C LEU A 38 -8.77 -1.92 10.18
N SER A 39 -9.75 -2.19 11.08
CA SER A 39 -9.76 -3.39 11.93
C SER A 39 -10.14 -4.67 11.18
N GLN A 40 -10.79 -4.54 9.99
CA GLN A 40 -11.15 -5.69 9.16
C GLN A 40 -9.98 -6.22 8.32
N TYR A 41 -8.85 -5.53 8.35
CA TYR A 41 -7.69 -5.95 7.57
C TYR A 41 -7.13 -7.29 8.04
N SER A 42 -7.00 -8.23 7.12
CA SER A 42 -6.29 -9.50 7.26
C SER A 42 -5.36 -9.71 6.07
N PHE A 43 -4.20 -10.32 6.31
CA PHE A 43 -3.26 -10.67 5.24
C PHE A 43 -3.27 -12.19 5.05
N ASP A 44 -4.10 -12.64 4.11
CA ASP A 44 -4.39 -14.06 3.90
C ASP A 44 -3.76 -14.62 2.61
N ALA A 45 -2.92 -13.83 1.93
CA ALA A 45 -2.36 -14.17 0.61
C ALA A 45 -1.60 -15.52 0.57
N TYR A 46 -1.11 -16.00 1.72
CA TYR A 46 -0.34 -17.25 1.84
C TYR A 46 -1.00 -18.27 2.78
N ARG A 47 -2.24 -18.04 3.16
CA ARG A 47 -3.02 -18.97 3.98
C ARG A 47 -4.33 -19.31 3.28
N PRO A 48 -4.78 -20.55 3.32
CA PRO A 48 -6.15 -20.84 2.93
C PRO A 48 -7.08 -19.99 3.79
N GLY A 49 -7.94 -19.18 3.16
CA GLY A 49 -8.97 -18.46 3.88
C GLY A 49 -9.84 -19.45 4.66
N ASP A 50 -10.30 -19.09 5.84
CA ASP A 50 -11.23 -19.89 6.63
C ASP A 50 -12.67 -19.89 6.05
N GLY A 51 -12.84 -19.25 4.87
CA GLY A 51 -14.14 -19.14 4.20
C GLY A 51 -15.12 -18.19 4.91
N SER A 52 -14.67 -17.50 5.96
CA SER A 52 -15.54 -16.54 6.65
C SER A 52 -15.77 -15.29 5.78
N GLU A 53 -17.03 -14.91 5.61
CA GLU A 53 -17.37 -13.66 4.98
C GLU A 53 -16.88 -12.48 5.83
N THR A 54 -16.36 -11.44 5.17
CA THR A 54 -15.97 -10.20 5.84
C THR A 54 -17.21 -9.46 6.34
N SER A 55 -17.16 -9.00 7.59
CA SER A 55 -18.21 -8.14 8.14
C SER A 55 -18.34 -6.86 7.33
N ARG A 56 -19.55 -6.35 7.18
CA ARG A 56 -19.85 -5.14 6.42
C ARG A 56 -20.40 -4.06 7.34
N LEU A 57 -19.88 -2.85 7.25
CA LEU A 57 -20.45 -1.69 7.92
C LEU A 57 -21.23 -0.84 6.92
N VAL A 58 -22.50 -0.54 7.27
CA VAL A 58 -23.31 0.42 6.51
C VAL A 58 -22.91 1.82 6.97
N PHE A 59 -22.50 2.66 6.03
CA PHE A 59 -22.20 4.05 6.35
C PHE A 59 -23.44 4.76 6.90
N PRO A 60 -23.29 5.55 7.99
CA PRO A 60 -24.35 6.42 8.47
C PRO A 60 -24.85 7.36 7.38
N SER A 61 -26.16 7.60 7.36
CA SER A 61 -26.79 8.49 6.36
C SER A 61 -26.34 9.95 6.48
N SER A 62 -25.84 10.35 7.64
CA SER A 62 -25.29 11.69 7.91
C SER A 62 -23.93 11.94 7.21
N LEU A 63 -23.20 10.89 6.82
CA LEU A 63 -21.95 11.05 6.06
C LEU A 63 -22.26 11.36 4.59
N THR A 64 -21.65 12.41 4.09
CA THR A 64 -21.73 12.78 2.66
C THR A 64 -20.98 11.78 1.79
N GLU A 65 -21.26 11.75 0.50
CA GLU A 65 -20.55 10.89 -0.45
C GLU A 65 -19.04 11.18 -0.51
N VAL A 66 -18.64 12.45 -0.36
CA VAL A 66 -17.23 12.85 -0.30
C VAL A 66 -16.54 12.25 0.92
N GLU A 67 -17.18 12.29 2.09
CA GLU A 67 -16.63 11.69 3.31
C GLU A 67 -16.52 10.17 3.19
N ARG A 68 -17.54 9.50 2.63
CA ARG A 68 -17.53 8.05 2.38
C ARG A 68 -16.39 7.66 1.43
N SER A 69 -16.22 8.39 0.32
CA SER A 69 -15.14 8.16 -0.64
C SER A 69 -13.76 8.36 0.00
N ARG A 70 -13.58 9.38 0.86
CA ARG A 70 -12.34 9.58 1.61
C ARG A 70 -12.04 8.43 2.57
N ILE A 71 -13.04 7.98 3.35
CA ILE A 71 -12.89 6.87 4.29
C ILE A 71 -12.51 5.60 3.54
N THR A 72 -13.23 5.30 2.44
CA THR A 72 -12.96 4.14 1.59
C THR A 72 -11.56 4.21 1.00
N GLY A 73 -11.15 5.38 0.50
CA GLY A 73 -9.82 5.60 -0.05
C GLY A 73 -8.72 5.39 0.98
N LEU A 74 -8.86 5.94 2.19
CA LEU A 74 -7.89 5.77 3.27
C LEU A 74 -7.79 4.29 3.71
N ALA A 75 -8.92 3.60 3.84
CA ALA A 75 -8.93 2.18 4.20
C ALA A 75 -8.27 1.32 3.12
N THR A 76 -8.64 1.51 1.86
CA THR A 76 -8.09 0.78 0.70
C THR A 76 -6.59 1.04 0.53
N GLY A 77 -6.18 2.31 0.61
CA GLY A 77 -4.77 2.68 0.50
C GLY A 77 -3.92 2.12 1.63
N THR A 78 -4.47 2.11 2.87
CA THR A 78 -3.78 1.51 4.01
C THR A 78 -3.68 -0.01 3.87
N ALA A 79 -4.73 -0.68 3.39
CA ALA A 79 -4.69 -2.11 3.12
C ALA A 79 -3.63 -2.45 2.07
N LEU A 80 -3.61 -1.74 0.94
CA LEU A 80 -2.58 -1.91 -0.10
C LEU A 80 -1.15 -1.74 0.47
N CYS A 81 -0.93 -0.68 1.25
CA CYS A 81 0.38 -0.46 1.89
C CYS A 81 0.78 -1.64 2.78
N ARG A 82 -0.14 -2.15 3.60
CA ARG A 82 0.10 -3.30 4.48
C ARG A 82 0.35 -4.58 3.69
N ASP A 83 -0.41 -4.83 2.62
CA ASP A 83 -0.23 -6.00 1.74
C ASP A 83 1.17 -6.03 1.13
N LEU A 84 1.62 -4.90 0.59
CA LEU A 84 2.94 -4.78 -0.03
C LEU A 84 4.07 -5.04 0.99
N ILE A 85 3.96 -4.50 2.22
CA ILE A 85 4.97 -4.68 3.27
C ILE A 85 4.93 -6.12 3.85
N ASN A 86 3.74 -6.72 3.95
CA ASN A 86 3.58 -8.06 4.48
C ASN A 86 4.04 -9.15 3.50
N ALA A 87 3.98 -8.88 2.21
CA ALA A 87 4.48 -9.80 1.19
C ALA A 87 5.97 -10.11 1.38
N PRO A 88 6.38 -11.39 1.25
CA PRO A 88 7.78 -11.77 1.33
C PRO A 88 8.59 -11.19 0.17
N ALA A 89 9.89 -10.92 0.42
CA ALA A 89 10.76 -10.23 -0.51
C ALA A 89 10.97 -10.97 -1.85
N ASN A 90 10.87 -12.30 -1.85
CA ASN A 90 10.93 -13.10 -3.07
C ASN A 90 9.71 -12.91 -4.00
N HIS A 91 8.59 -12.42 -3.48
CA HIS A 91 7.42 -12.01 -4.28
C HIS A 91 7.42 -10.51 -4.53
N MET A 92 7.78 -9.70 -3.51
CA MET A 92 7.84 -8.25 -3.60
C MET A 92 9.23 -7.76 -4.05
N THR A 93 9.76 -8.39 -5.11
CA THR A 93 10.98 -7.98 -5.81
C THR A 93 10.80 -6.60 -6.47
N PRO A 94 11.85 -5.97 -7.04
CA PRO A 94 11.67 -4.77 -7.86
C PRO A 94 10.63 -4.94 -8.97
N ALA A 95 10.51 -6.14 -9.55
CA ALA A 95 9.46 -6.46 -10.53
C ALA A 95 8.07 -6.61 -9.89
N GLY A 96 8.00 -7.16 -8.68
CA GLY A 96 6.75 -7.26 -7.91
C GLY A 96 6.20 -5.87 -7.55
N ILE A 97 7.05 -4.94 -7.14
CA ILE A 97 6.67 -3.55 -6.87
C ILE A 97 6.18 -2.86 -8.16
N GLU A 98 6.85 -3.10 -9.31
CA GLU A 98 6.37 -2.61 -10.62
C GLU A 98 4.99 -3.18 -10.95
N ALA A 99 4.78 -4.48 -10.76
CA ALA A 99 3.49 -5.12 -11.02
C ALA A 99 2.38 -4.48 -10.16
N ALA A 100 2.62 -4.29 -8.87
CA ALA A 100 1.66 -3.64 -7.97
C ALA A 100 1.32 -2.19 -8.40
N ALA A 101 2.33 -1.43 -8.86
CA ALA A 101 2.09 -0.08 -9.38
C ALA A 101 1.26 -0.11 -10.68
N ARG A 102 1.50 -1.08 -11.58
CA ARG A 102 0.72 -1.25 -12.81
C ARG A 102 -0.71 -1.71 -12.54
N ASP A 103 -0.91 -2.62 -11.59
CA ASP A 103 -2.25 -3.06 -11.17
C ASP A 103 -3.05 -1.89 -10.60
N LEU A 104 -2.42 -1.09 -9.74
CA LEU A 104 -3.03 0.12 -9.22
C LEU A 104 -3.39 1.09 -10.36
N ALA A 105 -2.45 1.35 -11.27
CA ALA A 105 -2.66 2.25 -12.41
C ALA A 105 -3.81 1.78 -13.32
N GLY A 106 -3.88 0.48 -13.61
CA GLY A 106 -4.94 -0.11 -14.45
C GLY A 106 -6.34 0.05 -13.85
N ARG A 107 -6.45 0.12 -12.53
CA ARG A 107 -7.74 0.34 -11.85
C ARG A 107 -8.28 1.77 -11.99
N PHE A 108 -7.40 2.73 -12.25
CA PHE A 108 -7.73 4.16 -12.27
C PHE A 108 -7.34 4.88 -13.57
N ASP A 109 -6.99 4.12 -14.61
CA ASP A 109 -6.55 4.65 -15.91
C ASP A 109 -5.34 5.61 -15.78
N ALA A 110 -4.41 5.28 -14.87
CA ALA A 110 -3.17 6.03 -14.68
C ALA A 110 -2.09 5.54 -15.64
N ALA A 111 -1.21 6.46 -16.07
CA ALA A 111 -0.07 6.13 -16.90
C ALA A 111 1.10 5.63 -16.07
N VAL A 112 1.80 4.57 -16.50
CA VAL A 112 3.03 4.07 -15.86
C VAL A 112 4.15 3.93 -16.87
N GLU A 113 5.23 4.63 -16.60
CA GLU A 113 6.50 4.54 -17.31
C GLU A 113 7.55 3.89 -16.40
N VAL A 114 8.41 3.02 -16.96
CA VAL A 114 9.44 2.33 -16.19
C VAL A 114 10.78 2.45 -16.88
N THR A 115 11.75 3.04 -16.20
CA THR A 115 13.13 3.13 -16.66
C THR A 115 13.96 2.01 -16.03
N ARG A 116 14.68 1.21 -16.86
CA ARG A 116 15.51 0.08 -16.43
C ARG A 116 16.65 -0.18 -17.42
N GLY A 117 17.59 -1.04 -17.02
CA GLY A 117 18.75 -1.43 -17.87
C GLY A 117 19.66 -0.24 -18.19
N ALA A 118 20.14 -0.13 -19.43
CA ALA A 118 21.10 0.90 -19.85
C ALA A 118 20.59 2.34 -19.61
N ALA A 119 19.31 2.59 -19.84
CA ALA A 119 18.72 3.92 -19.58
C ALA A 119 18.72 4.28 -18.08
N LEU A 120 18.51 3.28 -17.19
CA LEU A 120 18.60 3.49 -15.75
C LEU A 120 20.05 3.76 -15.34
N GLU A 121 21.00 3.01 -15.89
CA GLU A 121 22.43 3.19 -15.60
C GLU A 121 22.92 4.59 -16.01
N GLU A 122 22.50 5.04 -17.17
CA GLU A 122 22.89 6.36 -17.71
C GLU A 122 22.25 7.52 -16.93
N HIS A 123 20.94 7.46 -16.67
CA HIS A 123 20.20 8.59 -16.13
C HIS A 123 19.97 8.54 -14.61
N PHE A 124 20.07 7.35 -14.02
CA PHE A 124 19.83 7.12 -12.57
C PHE A 124 20.90 6.19 -11.97
N PRO A 125 22.20 6.52 -12.08
CA PRO A 125 23.29 5.62 -11.69
C PRO A 125 23.26 5.21 -10.23
N ALA A 126 22.73 6.03 -9.32
CA ALA A 126 22.61 5.68 -7.91
C ALA A 126 21.65 4.50 -7.69
N ILE A 127 20.50 4.48 -8.39
CA ILE A 127 19.55 3.37 -8.32
C ILE A 127 20.18 2.10 -8.88
N ASN A 128 20.87 2.21 -10.03
CA ASN A 128 21.56 1.10 -10.66
C ASN A 128 22.66 0.53 -9.76
N THR A 129 23.45 1.39 -9.13
CA THR A 129 24.57 0.96 -8.25
C THR A 129 24.07 0.12 -7.08
N VAL A 130 22.94 0.47 -6.46
CA VAL A 130 22.38 -0.30 -5.33
C VAL A 130 21.88 -1.67 -5.79
N GLY A 131 21.22 -1.76 -6.95
CA GLY A 131 20.51 -2.98 -7.34
C GLY A 131 21.20 -3.86 -8.38
N ARG A 132 22.33 -3.44 -8.95
CA ARG A 132 22.98 -4.15 -10.07
C ARG A 132 23.47 -5.55 -9.74
N ALA A 133 23.66 -5.86 -8.45
CA ALA A 133 24.11 -7.18 -8.02
C ALA A 133 22.98 -8.21 -7.86
N ALA A 134 21.72 -7.75 -7.83
CA ALA A 134 20.56 -8.62 -7.65
C ALA A 134 20.17 -9.34 -8.95
N GLU A 135 19.49 -10.48 -8.82
CA GLU A 135 18.96 -11.23 -9.97
C GLU A 135 17.88 -10.43 -10.70
N VAL A 136 16.97 -9.81 -9.94
CA VAL A 136 15.94 -8.92 -10.50
C VAL A 136 16.44 -7.48 -10.47
N GLY A 137 16.88 -7.00 -11.64
CA GLY A 137 17.51 -5.68 -11.77
C GLY A 137 16.65 -4.51 -11.30
N PRO A 138 17.34 -3.40 -10.89
CA PRO A 138 16.69 -2.20 -10.38
C PRO A 138 15.92 -1.45 -11.48
N ARG A 139 15.00 -0.59 -11.05
CA ARG A 139 14.18 0.24 -11.94
C ARG A 139 13.64 1.47 -11.24
N LEU A 140 13.29 2.48 -12.04
CA LEU A 140 12.51 3.62 -11.60
C LEU A 140 11.11 3.50 -12.21
N ILE A 141 10.09 3.51 -11.36
CA ILE A 141 8.69 3.51 -11.74
C ILE A 141 8.19 4.94 -11.62
N ASP A 142 7.59 5.50 -12.69
CA ASP A 142 6.96 6.84 -12.76
C ASP A 142 5.49 6.64 -13.11
N MET A 143 4.61 6.78 -12.14
CA MET A 143 3.16 6.70 -12.32
C MET A 143 2.55 8.10 -12.28
N ARG A 144 1.63 8.40 -13.21
CA ARG A 144 0.95 9.70 -13.32
C ARG A 144 -0.54 9.53 -13.44
N TRP A 145 -1.27 10.38 -12.71
CA TRP A 145 -2.72 10.38 -12.70
C TRP A 145 -3.28 11.78 -12.49
N GLY A 146 -4.46 12.03 -13.11
CA GLY A 146 -5.19 13.29 -13.00
C GLY A 146 -4.60 14.39 -13.87
N ASP A 147 -5.47 15.30 -14.29
CA ASP A 147 -5.17 16.38 -15.25
C ASP A 147 -5.46 17.79 -14.69
N SER A 148 -6.07 17.87 -13.52
CA SER A 148 -6.55 19.11 -12.90
C SER A 148 -6.05 19.28 -11.47
N GLY A 149 -6.19 20.48 -10.91
CA GLY A 149 -5.79 20.80 -9.55
C GLY A 149 -4.27 20.97 -9.35
N PRO A 150 -3.79 21.02 -8.11
CA PRO A 150 -2.38 21.19 -7.78
C PRO A 150 -1.55 19.98 -8.19
N SER A 151 -0.28 20.22 -8.55
CA SER A 151 0.69 19.16 -8.82
C SER A 151 1.25 18.62 -7.51
N VAL A 152 1.15 17.31 -7.33
CA VAL A 152 1.69 16.59 -6.17
C VAL A 152 2.63 15.50 -6.65
N THR A 153 3.87 15.52 -6.17
CA THR A 153 4.85 14.45 -6.45
C THR A 153 5.16 13.69 -5.17
N LEU A 154 4.94 12.39 -5.18
CA LEU A 154 5.28 11.48 -4.10
C LEU A 154 6.50 10.67 -4.52
N ILE A 155 7.49 10.53 -3.62
CA ILE A 155 8.69 9.74 -3.87
C ILE A 155 8.82 8.73 -2.73
N GLY A 156 8.89 7.44 -3.06
CA GLY A 156 8.96 6.35 -2.09
C GLY A 156 10.16 5.43 -2.27
N LYS A 157 10.96 5.22 -1.21
CA LYS A 157 12.05 4.24 -1.20
C LYS A 157 11.50 2.83 -1.42
N GLY A 158 11.98 2.14 -2.45
CA GLY A 158 11.54 0.81 -2.89
C GLY A 158 12.63 -0.25 -2.82
N ILE A 159 13.40 -0.32 -1.73
CA ILE A 159 14.38 -1.41 -1.54
C ILE A 159 13.62 -2.67 -1.12
N SER A 160 13.45 -3.60 -2.05
CA SER A 160 12.64 -4.82 -1.85
C SER A 160 13.18 -5.70 -0.73
N PHE A 161 14.50 -5.80 -0.62
CA PHE A 161 15.22 -6.38 0.53
C PHE A 161 16.60 -5.73 0.66
N ASP A 162 17.03 -5.47 1.90
CA ASP A 162 18.32 -4.84 2.17
C ASP A 162 19.21 -5.76 3.02
N SER A 163 20.06 -6.53 2.36
CA SER A 163 21.09 -7.33 3.03
C SER A 163 22.27 -6.50 3.59
N GLY A 164 22.36 -5.23 3.17
CA GLY A 164 23.52 -4.37 3.37
C GLY A 164 24.52 -4.42 2.21
N GLY A 165 24.42 -5.38 1.32
CA GLY A 165 25.37 -5.59 0.23
C GLY A 165 26.71 -6.09 0.79
N LEU A 166 27.84 -5.50 0.38
CA LEU A 166 29.17 -5.87 0.88
C LEU A 166 29.39 -5.51 2.36
N ASP A 167 28.68 -4.51 2.88
CA ASP A 167 28.61 -4.21 4.32
C ASP A 167 27.40 -4.92 4.93
N LEU A 168 27.54 -6.25 5.07
CA LEU A 168 26.45 -7.16 5.40
C LEU A 168 25.88 -6.88 6.79
N LYS A 169 24.56 -6.69 6.86
CA LYS A 169 23.87 -6.47 8.13
C LYS A 169 23.97 -7.65 9.08
N PRO A 170 24.01 -7.42 10.41
CA PRO A 170 23.84 -8.48 11.39
C PRO A 170 22.49 -9.20 11.18
N SER A 171 22.45 -10.52 11.39
CA SER A 171 21.28 -11.38 11.15
C SER A 171 19.99 -10.81 11.74
N LYS A 172 20.01 -10.41 13.01
CA LYS A 172 18.83 -9.84 13.70
C LYS A 172 18.30 -8.56 13.05
N ALA A 173 19.18 -7.73 12.49
CA ALA A 173 18.77 -6.52 11.79
C ALA A 173 18.22 -6.84 10.38
N MET A 174 18.74 -7.90 9.75
CA MET A 174 18.35 -8.31 8.42
C MET A 174 16.96 -8.98 8.36
N GLU A 175 16.55 -9.69 9.42
CA GLU A 175 15.29 -10.44 9.48
C GLU A 175 14.06 -9.62 9.01
N ILE A 176 14.02 -8.33 9.33
CA ILE A 176 12.89 -7.46 9.02
C ILE A 176 13.09 -6.65 7.73
N MET A 177 14.17 -6.84 6.98
CA MET A 177 14.51 -5.98 5.84
C MET A 177 13.59 -6.14 4.62
N LYS A 178 12.67 -7.07 4.61
CA LYS A 178 11.54 -7.08 3.66
C LYS A 178 10.69 -5.80 3.74
N LYS A 179 10.71 -5.09 4.88
CA LYS A 179 10.01 -3.81 5.09
C LYS A 179 10.69 -2.61 4.44
N ASP A 180 11.91 -2.76 3.91
CA ASP A 180 12.72 -1.61 3.46
C ASP A 180 12.17 -0.94 2.19
N MET A 181 11.17 -1.54 1.57
CA MET A 181 10.31 -0.95 0.53
C MET A 181 9.06 -0.24 1.09
N GLY A 182 8.96 -0.05 2.38
CA GLY A 182 7.81 0.59 3.04
C GLY A 182 7.51 1.99 2.53
N GLY A 183 8.54 2.74 2.09
CA GLY A 183 8.35 4.03 1.43
C GLY A 183 7.57 3.91 0.12
N ALA A 184 7.91 2.94 -0.73
CA ALA A 184 7.18 2.64 -1.96
C ALA A 184 5.74 2.21 -1.66
N ALA A 185 5.54 1.31 -0.69
CA ALA A 185 4.24 0.86 -0.27
C ALA A 185 3.37 2.03 0.23
N THR A 186 3.95 2.93 1.01
CA THR A 186 3.26 4.12 1.53
C THR A 186 2.81 5.06 0.40
N VAL A 187 3.68 5.39 -0.55
CA VAL A 187 3.29 6.31 -1.63
C VAL A 187 2.29 5.69 -2.60
N LEU A 188 2.35 4.38 -2.85
CA LEU A 188 1.34 3.66 -3.62
C LEU A 188 0.01 3.60 -2.86
N GLY A 189 0.02 3.40 -1.54
CA GLY A 189 -1.16 3.47 -0.69
C GLY A 189 -1.80 4.87 -0.68
N ILE A 190 -0.99 5.94 -0.58
CA ILE A 190 -1.48 7.32 -0.68
C ILE A 190 -2.09 7.56 -2.06
N ALA A 191 -1.43 7.11 -3.13
CA ALA A 191 -1.95 7.22 -4.49
C ALA A 191 -3.32 6.53 -4.62
N ALA A 192 -3.44 5.29 -4.12
CA ALA A 192 -4.71 4.56 -4.10
C ALA A 192 -5.81 5.33 -3.35
N ALA A 193 -5.47 5.94 -2.20
CA ALA A 193 -6.41 6.74 -1.42
C ALA A 193 -6.89 7.98 -2.19
N LEU A 194 -5.97 8.73 -2.82
CA LEU A 194 -6.28 9.93 -3.60
C LEU A 194 -7.14 9.61 -4.83
N MET A 195 -6.79 8.54 -5.55
CA MET A 195 -7.52 8.08 -6.73
C MET A 195 -8.92 7.55 -6.38
N THR A 196 -9.05 6.76 -5.31
CA THR A 196 -10.35 6.27 -4.84
C THR A 196 -11.26 7.41 -4.40
N ALA A 197 -10.71 8.44 -3.74
CA ALA A 197 -11.44 9.63 -3.33
C ALA A 197 -11.67 10.63 -4.48
N SER A 198 -11.22 10.33 -5.70
CA SER A 198 -11.31 11.20 -6.87
C SER A 198 -10.83 12.62 -6.59
N MET A 199 -9.72 12.75 -5.84
CA MET A 199 -9.17 14.06 -5.45
C MET A 199 -8.69 14.84 -6.68
N PRO A 200 -9.01 16.13 -6.81
CA PRO A 200 -8.61 16.96 -7.95
C PRO A 200 -7.13 17.36 -7.83
N VAL A 201 -6.23 16.44 -8.18
CA VAL A 201 -4.77 16.63 -8.14
C VAL A 201 -4.12 16.06 -9.40
N ARG A 202 -3.03 16.68 -9.84
CA ARG A 202 -2.10 16.09 -10.81
C ARG A 202 -1.04 15.32 -10.04
N LEU A 203 -1.26 14.02 -9.90
CA LEU A 203 -0.43 13.14 -9.09
C LEU A 203 0.70 12.54 -9.94
N ARG A 204 1.92 12.59 -9.40
CA ARG A 204 3.07 11.83 -9.88
C ARG A 204 3.65 11.00 -8.74
N VAL A 205 3.85 9.72 -8.96
CA VAL A 205 4.47 8.82 -7.98
C VAL A 205 5.75 8.26 -8.56
N LEU A 206 6.87 8.52 -7.88
CA LEU A 206 8.18 8.01 -8.25
C LEU A 206 8.63 6.96 -7.24
N VAL A 207 8.90 5.75 -7.75
CA VAL A 207 9.39 4.66 -6.93
C VAL A 207 10.71 4.14 -7.51
N PRO A 208 11.86 4.64 -7.02
CA PRO A 208 13.14 3.97 -7.23
C PRO A 208 13.13 2.65 -6.47
N THR A 209 13.23 1.53 -7.20
CA THR A 209 13.21 0.20 -6.60
C THR A 209 14.43 -0.62 -7.00
N ALA A 210 14.99 -1.31 -6.01
CA ALA A 210 16.17 -2.13 -6.12
C ALA A 210 16.18 -3.20 -5.01
N GLU A 211 16.99 -4.21 -5.17
CA GLU A 211 17.36 -5.11 -4.08
C GLU A 211 18.84 -4.92 -3.77
N ASN A 212 19.17 -4.66 -2.49
CA ASN A 212 20.56 -4.55 -2.05
C ASN A 212 21.08 -5.93 -1.67
N ALA A 213 21.60 -6.64 -2.66
CA ALA A 213 22.12 -8.01 -2.55
C ALA A 213 23.66 -8.04 -2.67
N VAL A 214 24.28 -9.08 -2.12
CA VAL A 214 25.72 -9.35 -2.29
C VAL A 214 26.00 -9.80 -3.73
N SER A 215 25.19 -10.73 -4.24
CA SER A 215 25.21 -11.17 -5.64
C SER A 215 23.88 -11.85 -6.00
N ALA A 216 23.62 -12.04 -7.30
CA ALA A 216 22.45 -12.74 -7.81
C ALA A 216 22.38 -14.23 -7.41
N LYS A 217 23.46 -14.80 -6.93
CA LYS A 217 23.59 -16.23 -6.61
C LYS A 217 23.97 -16.48 -5.14
N SER A 218 23.88 -15.45 -4.27
CA SER A 218 24.33 -15.55 -2.88
C SER A 218 23.23 -15.94 -1.87
N MET A 219 22.06 -16.31 -2.35
CA MET A 219 21.00 -16.88 -1.50
C MET A 219 20.93 -18.38 -1.60
#